data_ea0d3986d2d6c013bd4fef338412d239
#
_entry.id   ea0d3986d2d6c013bd4fef338412d239
#
_cell.length_a   1.000
_cell.length_b   1.000
_cell.length_c   1.000
_cell.angle_alpha   90.00
_cell.angle_beta   90.00
_cell.angle_gamma   90.00
#
_symmetry.space_group_name_H-M   'P 1'
#
loop_
_entity.id
_entity.type
_entity.pdbx_description
1 polymer ?
#
loop_
_entity_poly.entity_id
_entity_poly.type
_entity_poly.pdbx_seq_one_letter_code
_entity_poly.pdbx_strand_id
1 'polypeptide(L)'
;AMRGFGKSNALTSATGQLQDDVTLARQRAISGHTDVYIVFIPPSVANYNYASLGDKDKRFFTNLMSGQFTMYALFSFRSVGEQPGRLNPRYLTPWKTMPDGMFIATAKFSPTYLPTMPDYSRPFQYVKFPFPTATNADFLLPAIGFDYQGRLRTGRDEIIPLARGSIFYDRNPDGSLVIGPADVKETPPGNSITSSNQIHIEWLTGRA
;
A
#
# COMPACT_ATOMS: atom_id res chain seq x y z
N ALA A 1 -4.63 -19.87 -28.24
CA ALA A 1 -3.88 -20.42 -27.09
C ALA A 1 -2.87 -19.45 -26.43
N MET A 2 -2.69 -18.22 -26.95
CA MET A 2 -1.67 -17.27 -26.41
C MET A 2 -2.12 -16.37 -25.24
N ARG A 3 -3.39 -16.39 -24.84
CA ARG A 3 -3.91 -15.52 -23.76
C ARG A 3 -3.54 -15.93 -22.31
N GLY A 4 -2.96 -17.10 -22.11
CA GLY A 4 -2.62 -17.60 -20.77
C GLY A 4 -1.24 -17.16 -20.26
N PHE A 5 -0.26 -17.00 -21.13
CA PHE A 5 1.13 -16.72 -20.76
C PHE A 5 1.32 -15.31 -20.16
N GLY A 6 0.64 -14.29 -20.67
CA GLY A 6 0.77 -12.93 -20.12
C GLY A 6 0.19 -12.76 -18.72
N LYS A 7 -0.83 -13.55 -18.37
CA LYS A 7 -1.51 -13.46 -17.06
C LYS A 7 -0.74 -14.12 -15.92
N SER A 8 0.01 -15.16 -16.21
CA SER A 8 0.91 -15.82 -15.24
C SER A 8 2.10 -14.92 -14.92
N ASN A 9 2.65 -14.26 -15.93
CA ASN A 9 3.81 -13.37 -15.76
C ASN A 9 3.48 -12.14 -14.92
N ALA A 10 2.28 -11.53 -15.07
CA ALA A 10 1.88 -10.37 -14.28
C ALA A 10 1.78 -10.69 -12.78
N LEU A 11 1.23 -11.86 -12.44
CA LEU A 11 1.13 -12.30 -11.04
C LEU A 11 2.51 -12.55 -10.44
N THR A 12 3.36 -13.31 -11.13
CA THR A 12 4.73 -13.59 -10.67
C THR A 12 5.51 -12.29 -10.50
N SER A 13 5.37 -11.35 -11.45
CA SER A 13 6.00 -10.03 -11.37
C SER A 13 5.47 -9.21 -10.18
N ALA A 14 4.16 -9.19 -9.95
CA ALA A 14 3.55 -8.48 -8.82
C ALA A 14 4.01 -9.05 -7.47
N THR A 15 4.02 -10.39 -7.36
CA THR A 15 4.49 -11.08 -6.15
C THR A 15 5.95 -10.78 -5.89
N GLY A 16 6.82 -10.94 -6.89
CA GLY A 16 8.25 -10.65 -6.78
C GLY A 16 8.52 -9.19 -6.41
N GLN A 17 7.87 -8.24 -7.11
CA GLN A 17 8.00 -6.81 -6.81
C GLN A 17 7.66 -6.50 -5.35
N LEU A 18 6.52 -7.00 -4.84
CA LEU A 18 6.10 -6.69 -3.48
C LEU A 18 6.97 -7.41 -2.43
N GLN A 19 7.43 -8.65 -2.69
CA GLN A 19 8.37 -9.36 -1.81
C GLN A 19 9.73 -8.65 -1.73
N ASP A 20 10.25 -8.18 -2.85
CA ASP A 20 11.49 -7.40 -2.89
C ASP A 20 11.35 -6.10 -2.08
N ASP A 21 10.20 -5.41 -2.20
CA ASP A 21 9.96 -4.17 -1.48
C ASP A 21 9.69 -4.39 0.01
N VAL A 22 9.08 -5.50 0.41
CA VAL A 22 8.98 -5.95 1.81
C VAL A 22 10.39 -6.17 2.38
N THR A 23 11.22 -6.89 1.65
CA THR A 23 12.62 -7.15 2.02
C THR A 23 13.42 -5.85 2.13
N LEU A 24 13.25 -4.94 1.17
CA LEU A 24 13.90 -3.63 1.18
C LEU A 24 13.46 -2.78 2.38
N ALA A 25 12.16 -2.73 2.67
CA ALA A 25 11.63 -1.98 3.81
C ALA A 25 12.22 -2.48 5.13
N ARG A 26 12.24 -3.81 5.31
CA ARG A 26 12.87 -4.47 6.46
C ARG A 26 14.36 -4.15 6.57
N GLN A 27 15.12 -4.28 5.48
CA GLN A 27 16.55 -3.98 5.47
C GLN A 27 16.84 -2.51 5.81
N ARG A 28 16.01 -1.60 5.28
CA ARG A 28 16.10 -0.17 5.59
C ARG A 28 15.80 0.13 7.06
N ALA A 29 14.86 -0.58 7.67
CA ALA A 29 14.56 -0.45 9.09
C ALA A 29 15.75 -0.88 9.96
N ILE A 30 16.34 -2.03 9.66
CA ILE A 30 17.51 -2.56 10.38
C ILE A 30 18.73 -1.66 10.20
N SER A 31 19.11 -1.35 8.96
CA SER A 31 20.31 -0.55 8.65
C SER A 31 20.18 0.89 9.13
N GLY A 32 18.97 1.44 9.11
CA GLY A 32 18.68 2.80 9.55
C GLY A 32 18.42 2.93 11.06
N HIS A 33 18.33 1.81 11.80
CA HIS A 33 17.91 1.77 13.20
C HIS A 33 16.64 2.60 13.45
N THR A 34 15.67 2.51 12.53
CA THR A 34 14.43 3.30 12.54
C THR A 34 13.27 2.49 12.01
N ASP A 35 12.06 2.94 12.34
CA ASP A 35 10.87 2.33 11.76
C ASP A 35 10.74 2.70 10.28
N VAL A 36 10.43 1.71 9.45
CA VAL A 36 10.13 1.88 8.03
C VAL A 36 8.77 1.27 7.73
N TYR A 37 8.01 1.96 6.91
CA TYR A 37 6.64 1.57 6.54
C TYR A 37 6.52 1.39 5.03
N ILE A 38 5.75 0.39 4.63
CA ILE A 38 5.16 0.31 3.29
C ILE A 38 3.77 0.95 3.43
N VAL A 39 3.58 2.06 2.76
CA VAL A 39 2.35 2.87 2.83
C VAL A 39 1.59 2.69 1.53
N PHE A 40 0.29 2.40 1.63
CA PHE A 40 -0.59 2.17 0.48
C PHE A 40 -1.53 3.35 0.26
N ILE A 41 -2.02 3.51 -0.98
CA ILE A 41 -3.04 4.49 -1.29
C ILE A 41 -4.38 4.02 -0.72
N PRO A 42 -5.08 4.84 0.10
CA PRO A 42 -6.35 4.46 0.70
C PRO A 42 -7.48 4.46 -0.35
N PRO A 43 -8.51 3.60 -0.19
CA PRO A 43 -9.66 3.59 -1.09
C PRO A 43 -10.58 4.79 -0.91
N SER A 44 -10.45 5.52 0.18
CA SER A 44 -11.28 6.69 0.47
C SER A 44 -10.46 7.77 1.17
N VAL A 45 -10.72 9.00 0.78
CA VAL A 45 -10.11 10.21 1.34
C VAL A 45 -11.18 11.19 1.84
N ALA A 46 -12.36 10.70 2.18
CA ALA A 46 -13.50 11.54 2.55
C ALA A 46 -13.19 12.57 3.65
N ASN A 47 -12.26 12.24 4.55
CA ASN A 47 -11.87 13.10 5.67
C ASN A 47 -10.56 13.88 5.40
N TYR A 48 -10.02 13.83 4.19
CA TYR A 48 -8.81 14.58 3.84
C TYR A 48 -9.16 15.89 3.13
N ASN A 49 -8.74 16.99 3.72
CA ASN A 49 -8.96 18.31 3.13
C ASN A 49 -7.96 18.57 1.99
N TYR A 50 -8.12 17.87 0.86
CA TYR A 50 -7.27 18.06 -0.32
C TYR A 50 -7.48 19.45 -0.97
N ALA A 51 -8.58 20.13 -0.66
CA ALA A 51 -8.85 21.48 -1.18
C ALA A 51 -7.83 22.51 -0.68
N SER A 52 -7.23 22.28 0.49
CA SER A 52 -6.20 23.15 1.07
C SER A 52 -4.80 22.96 0.47
N LEU A 53 -4.60 21.94 -0.37
CA LEU A 53 -3.33 21.72 -1.05
C LEU A 53 -3.07 22.79 -2.11
N GLY A 54 -1.79 23.09 -2.34
CA GLY A 54 -1.38 23.89 -3.50
C GLY A 54 -1.63 23.13 -4.83
N ASP A 55 -1.70 23.84 -5.95
CA ASP A 55 -2.08 23.26 -7.24
C ASP A 55 -1.20 22.09 -7.69
N LYS A 56 0.11 22.16 -7.40
CA LYS A 56 1.04 21.06 -7.69
C LYS A 56 0.69 19.81 -6.89
N ASP A 57 0.45 19.98 -5.58
CA ASP A 57 0.15 18.87 -4.69
C ASP A 57 -1.25 18.30 -4.95
N LYS A 58 -2.22 19.15 -5.36
CA LYS A 58 -3.55 18.69 -5.82
C LYS A 58 -3.45 17.77 -7.02
N ARG A 59 -2.66 18.15 -8.04
CA ARG A 59 -2.45 17.29 -9.22
C ARG A 59 -1.77 15.99 -8.84
N PHE A 60 -0.76 16.06 -7.97
CA PHE A 60 -0.06 14.86 -7.50
C PHE A 60 -1.00 13.96 -6.70
N PHE A 61 -1.78 14.53 -5.78
CA PHE A 61 -2.81 13.83 -5.01
C PHE A 61 -3.82 13.13 -5.94
N THR A 62 -4.37 13.84 -6.93
CA THR A 62 -5.33 13.27 -7.90
C THR A 62 -4.72 12.10 -8.67
N ASN A 63 -3.44 12.22 -9.07
CA ASN A 63 -2.74 11.12 -9.73
C ASN A 63 -2.57 9.91 -8.82
N LEU A 64 -2.25 10.12 -7.55
CA LEU A 64 -2.14 9.03 -6.57
C LEU A 64 -3.48 8.32 -6.35
N MET A 65 -4.59 9.05 -6.37
CA MET A 65 -5.93 8.47 -6.19
C MET A 65 -6.34 7.55 -7.34
N SER A 66 -5.69 7.63 -8.50
CA SER A 66 -5.84 6.63 -9.57
C SER A 66 -5.07 5.32 -9.29
N GLY A 67 -4.34 5.25 -8.20
CA GLY A 67 -3.54 4.09 -7.78
C GLY A 67 -4.10 3.34 -6.56
N GLN A 68 -5.39 3.51 -6.25
CA GLN A 68 -6.04 2.75 -5.17
C GLN A 68 -5.83 1.25 -5.38
N PHE A 69 -5.53 0.53 -4.30
CA PHE A 69 -5.26 -0.92 -4.28
C PHE A 69 -3.99 -1.37 -5.04
N THR A 70 -3.33 -0.47 -5.81
CA THR A 70 -2.19 -0.84 -6.68
C THR A 70 -0.92 -0.08 -6.36
N MET A 71 -1.00 1.12 -5.76
CA MET A 71 0.18 1.94 -5.50
C MET A 71 0.59 1.91 -4.03
N TYR A 72 1.91 1.92 -3.82
CA TYR A 72 2.53 1.99 -2.50
C TYR A 72 3.88 2.69 -2.57
N ALA A 73 4.37 3.12 -1.42
CA ALA A 73 5.71 3.69 -1.27
C ALA A 73 6.32 3.30 0.07
N LEU A 74 7.64 3.31 0.17
CA LEU A 74 8.34 3.18 1.43
C LEU A 74 8.47 4.56 2.10
N PHE A 75 8.25 4.57 3.42
CA PHE A 75 8.27 5.79 4.22
C PHE A 75 9.00 5.58 5.55
N SER A 76 9.68 6.62 6.04
CA SER A 76 10.26 6.66 7.38
C SER A 76 10.08 8.03 8.02
N PHE A 77 9.84 8.05 9.33
CA PHE A 77 9.77 9.27 10.13
C PHE A 77 11.15 9.84 10.49
N ARG A 78 12.22 9.06 10.34
CA ARG A 78 13.57 9.41 10.73
C ARG A 78 14.57 9.10 9.63
N SER A 79 15.68 9.83 9.63
CA SER A 79 16.84 9.54 8.80
C SER A 79 17.99 8.97 9.64
N VAL A 80 18.85 8.19 9.01
CA VAL A 80 20.09 7.69 9.62
C VAL A 80 20.96 8.88 10.05
N GLY A 81 21.50 8.86 11.28
CA GLY A 81 22.41 9.89 11.79
C GLY A 81 21.72 11.15 12.32
N GLU A 82 20.41 11.19 12.39
CA GLU A 82 19.68 12.32 12.99
C GLU A 82 19.70 12.26 14.53
N GLN A 83 19.67 13.47 15.13
CA GLN A 83 19.63 13.59 16.59
C GLN A 83 18.41 12.85 17.18
N PRO A 84 18.57 12.17 18.33
CA PRO A 84 17.45 11.55 19.02
C PRO A 84 16.33 12.58 19.26
N GLY A 85 15.08 12.19 18.93
CA GLY A 85 13.90 13.06 19.10
C GLY A 85 13.55 13.95 17.91
N ARG A 86 14.42 14.13 16.92
CA ARG A 86 14.09 14.87 15.69
C ARG A 86 13.41 13.95 14.69
N LEU A 87 12.23 14.36 14.22
CA LEU A 87 11.52 13.70 13.13
C LEU A 87 11.86 14.40 11.82
N ASN A 88 12.18 13.61 10.82
CA ASN A 88 12.39 14.07 9.45
C ASN A 88 11.65 13.12 8.50
N PRO A 89 10.30 13.26 8.42
CA PRO A 89 9.47 12.38 7.63
C PRO A 89 9.84 12.46 6.15
N ARG A 90 9.99 11.30 5.52
CA ARG A 90 10.30 11.22 4.08
C ARG A 90 9.83 9.92 3.45
N TYR A 91 9.45 10.03 2.20
CA TYR A 91 9.30 8.87 1.32
C TYR A 91 10.68 8.39 0.87
N LEU A 92 10.97 7.10 1.12
CA LEU A 92 12.25 6.46 0.78
C LEU A 92 12.30 6.00 -0.67
N THR A 93 11.14 5.85 -1.30
CA THR A 93 10.97 5.51 -2.71
C THR A 93 9.95 6.42 -3.36
N PRO A 94 9.97 6.59 -4.68
CA PRO A 94 8.78 7.04 -5.42
C PRO A 94 7.60 6.11 -5.15
N TRP A 95 6.39 6.60 -5.40
CA TRP A 95 5.20 5.75 -5.44
C TRP A 95 5.35 4.74 -6.58
N LYS A 96 5.24 3.45 -6.24
CA LYS A 96 5.35 2.33 -7.16
C LYS A 96 3.97 1.80 -7.46
N THR A 97 3.75 1.37 -8.71
CA THR A 97 2.51 0.75 -9.15
C THR A 97 2.73 -0.74 -9.36
N MET A 98 1.79 -1.57 -8.97
CA MET A 98 1.79 -2.99 -9.31
C MET A 98 1.59 -3.19 -10.83
N PRO A 99 2.02 -4.33 -11.38
CA PRO A 99 1.76 -4.66 -12.78
C PRO A 99 0.27 -4.60 -13.14
N ASP A 100 -0.02 -4.22 -14.37
CA ASP A 100 -1.39 -4.07 -14.88
C ASP A 100 -2.24 -5.32 -14.65
N GLY A 101 -3.47 -5.10 -14.22
CA GLY A 101 -4.43 -6.15 -13.90
C GLY A 101 -4.18 -6.88 -12.58
N MET A 102 -3.21 -6.43 -11.78
CA MET A 102 -2.92 -6.93 -10.44
C MET A 102 -3.18 -5.87 -9.39
N PHE A 103 -3.74 -6.28 -8.25
CA PHE A 103 -4.00 -5.39 -7.12
C PHE A 103 -4.04 -6.17 -5.80
N ILE A 104 -3.92 -5.46 -4.69
CA ILE A 104 -4.08 -6.02 -3.35
C ILE A 104 -5.57 -6.16 -3.05
N ALA A 105 -5.98 -7.30 -2.50
CA ALA A 105 -7.37 -7.57 -2.15
C ALA A 105 -8.01 -6.43 -1.37
N THR A 106 -9.20 -6.02 -1.77
CA THR A 106 -9.92 -4.86 -1.20
C THR A 106 -10.20 -5.01 0.30
N ALA A 107 -10.35 -6.24 0.79
CA ALA A 107 -10.55 -6.53 2.21
C ALA A 107 -9.41 -5.97 3.10
N LYS A 108 -8.17 -5.90 2.59
CA LYS A 108 -7.03 -5.34 3.30
C LYS A 108 -7.15 -3.84 3.60
N PHE A 109 -8.03 -3.15 2.89
CA PHE A 109 -8.26 -1.71 3.01
C PHE A 109 -9.56 -1.37 3.76
N SER A 110 -10.24 -2.36 4.32
CA SER A 110 -11.43 -2.11 5.12
C SER A 110 -11.08 -1.28 6.36
N PRO A 111 -11.88 -0.27 6.73
CA PRO A 111 -11.68 0.44 7.99
C PRO A 111 -12.15 -0.37 9.21
N THR A 112 -12.89 -1.47 8.96
CA THR A 112 -13.48 -2.29 10.02
C THR A 112 -12.70 -3.58 10.20
N TYR A 113 -12.21 -3.81 11.40
CA TYR A 113 -11.62 -5.07 11.84
C TYR A 113 -12.61 -5.82 12.74
N LEU A 114 -12.87 -7.08 12.41
CA LEU A 114 -13.61 -8.01 13.27
C LEU A 114 -12.66 -9.15 13.69
N PRO A 115 -12.61 -9.52 14.98
CA PRO A 115 -11.71 -10.57 15.47
C PRO A 115 -11.95 -11.95 14.81
N THR A 116 -13.13 -12.16 14.24
CA THR A 116 -13.52 -13.38 13.52
C THR A 116 -13.07 -13.41 12.07
N MET A 117 -12.48 -12.31 11.55
CA MET A 117 -12.00 -12.29 10.17
C MET A 117 -10.80 -13.24 10.01
N PRO A 118 -10.76 -14.02 8.91
CA PRO A 118 -9.58 -14.79 8.54
C PRO A 118 -8.37 -13.87 8.36
N ASP A 119 -7.17 -14.37 8.63
CA ASP A 119 -5.93 -13.57 8.58
C ASP A 119 -5.69 -12.92 7.22
N TYR A 120 -6.02 -13.58 6.11
CA TYR A 120 -5.90 -13.04 4.75
C TYR A 120 -6.84 -11.85 4.47
N SER A 121 -7.94 -11.70 5.20
CA SER A 121 -8.89 -10.58 5.05
C SER A 121 -8.74 -9.53 6.15
N ARG A 122 -7.82 -9.71 7.09
CA ARG A 122 -7.56 -8.75 8.16
C ARG A 122 -7.03 -7.45 7.56
N PRO A 123 -7.64 -6.28 7.88
CA PRO A 123 -7.21 -5.01 7.34
C PRO A 123 -5.79 -4.63 7.74
N PHE A 124 -5.12 -3.85 6.88
CA PHE A 124 -3.89 -3.17 7.23
C PHE A 124 -4.09 -2.22 8.42
N GLN A 125 -3.03 -1.97 9.16
CA GLN A 125 -3.04 -0.94 10.19
C GLN A 125 -3.06 0.44 9.52
N TYR A 126 -3.94 1.33 10.00
CA TYR A 126 -3.96 2.72 9.56
C TYR A 126 -3.08 3.56 10.49
N VAL A 127 -2.13 4.27 9.90
CA VAL A 127 -1.16 5.12 10.60
C VAL A 127 -1.17 6.51 9.95
N LYS A 128 -0.90 7.55 10.73
CA LYS A 128 -0.81 8.94 10.22
C LYS A 128 0.53 9.16 9.52
N PHE A 129 0.48 9.59 8.27
CA PHE A 129 1.63 9.98 7.47
C PHE A 129 1.36 11.30 6.76
N PRO A 130 2.38 12.14 6.56
CA PRO A 130 2.28 13.29 5.67
C PRO A 130 1.92 12.82 4.25
N PHE A 131 0.88 13.39 3.64
CA PHE A 131 0.37 12.95 2.35
C PHE A 131 -0.19 14.13 1.53
N PRO A 132 0.02 14.20 0.23
CA PRO A 132 0.69 13.26 -0.69
C PRO A 132 2.22 13.31 -0.67
N THR A 133 2.82 14.32 -0.03
CA THR A 133 4.27 14.45 0.13
C THR A 133 4.67 14.56 1.60
N ALA A 134 5.96 14.42 1.89
CA ALA A 134 6.48 14.48 3.26
C ALA A 134 6.30 15.85 3.96
N THR A 135 5.92 16.88 3.24
CA THR A 135 5.71 18.26 3.75
C THR A 135 4.24 18.64 3.92
N ASN A 136 3.32 17.77 3.50
CA ASN A 136 1.89 18.00 3.64
C ASN A 136 1.38 17.60 5.04
N ALA A 137 0.12 17.90 5.31
CA ALA A 137 -0.55 17.49 6.54
C ALA A 137 -0.69 15.97 6.62
N ASP A 138 -0.74 15.46 7.85
CA ASP A 138 -0.90 14.03 8.12
C ASP A 138 -2.29 13.53 7.72
N PHE A 139 -2.29 12.34 7.12
CA PHE A 139 -3.49 11.60 6.80
C PHE A 139 -3.37 10.13 7.21
N LEU A 140 -4.48 9.50 7.57
CA LEU A 140 -4.53 8.08 7.93
C LEU A 140 -4.41 7.22 6.67
N LEU A 141 -3.28 6.53 6.52
CA LEU A 141 -3.00 5.64 5.40
C LEU A 141 -2.83 4.20 5.87
N PRO A 142 -3.31 3.21 5.10
CA PRO A 142 -3.05 1.81 5.38
C PRO A 142 -1.56 1.51 5.19
N ALA A 143 -0.96 0.79 6.12
CA ALA A 143 0.47 0.54 6.10
C ALA A 143 0.87 -0.78 6.76
N ILE A 144 2.05 -1.27 6.38
CA ILE A 144 2.81 -2.33 7.06
C ILE A 144 4.08 -1.70 7.61
N GLY A 145 4.32 -1.80 8.90
CA GLY A 145 5.48 -1.22 9.56
C GLY A 145 6.48 -2.26 10.02
N PHE A 146 7.77 -1.96 9.83
CA PHE A 146 8.91 -2.71 10.36
C PHE A 146 9.61 -1.88 11.42
N ASP A 147 9.94 -2.49 12.56
CA ASP A 147 10.76 -1.86 13.58
C ASP A 147 12.26 -1.95 13.24
N TYR A 148 13.09 -1.29 14.04
CA TYR A 148 14.55 -1.27 13.87
C TYR A 148 15.23 -2.66 13.98
N GLN A 149 14.52 -3.67 14.48
CA GLN A 149 14.97 -5.07 14.51
C GLN A 149 14.50 -5.86 13.29
N GLY A 150 13.69 -5.24 12.42
CA GLY A 150 13.13 -5.86 11.23
C GLY A 150 11.90 -6.72 11.51
N ARG A 151 11.25 -6.57 12.67
CA ARG A 151 10.00 -7.24 13.02
C ARG A 151 8.80 -6.38 12.59
N LEU A 152 7.67 -7.03 12.35
CA LEU A 152 6.43 -6.29 12.10
C LEU A 152 5.97 -5.58 13.37
N ARG A 153 5.64 -4.31 13.24
CA ARG A 153 5.13 -3.48 14.35
C ARG A 153 3.78 -3.92 14.88
N THR A 154 3.03 -4.69 14.11
CA THR A 154 1.74 -5.25 14.52
C THR A 154 1.88 -6.36 15.55
N GLY A 155 3.08 -6.96 15.70
CA GLY A 155 3.35 -8.11 16.59
C GLY A 155 2.64 -9.39 16.16
N ARG A 156 2.20 -9.48 14.91
CA ARG A 156 1.52 -10.63 14.30
C ARG A 156 1.87 -10.76 12.83
N ASP A 157 1.74 -11.96 12.31
CA ASP A 157 1.95 -12.24 10.90
C ASP A 157 0.99 -11.43 10.02
N GLU A 158 1.48 -11.03 8.86
CA GLU A 158 0.71 -10.29 7.86
C GLU A 158 0.57 -11.14 6.60
N ILE A 159 -0.66 -11.22 6.08
CA ILE A 159 -0.97 -11.91 4.84
C ILE A 159 -1.51 -10.88 3.85
N ILE A 160 -0.89 -10.81 2.67
CA ILE A 160 -1.28 -9.89 1.60
C ILE A 160 -1.78 -10.70 0.41
N PRO A 161 -3.11 -10.88 0.26
CA PRO A 161 -3.66 -11.51 -0.93
C PRO A 161 -3.53 -10.60 -2.13
N LEU A 162 -3.02 -11.14 -3.24
CA LEU A 162 -2.99 -10.48 -4.53
C LEU A 162 -4.15 -10.98 -5.39
N ALA A 163 -4.88 -10.05 -5.96
CA ALA A 163 -6.01 -10.32 -6.83
C ALA A 163 -5.71 -9.89 -8.27
N ARG A 164 -6.38 -10.57 -9.21
CA ARG A 164 -6.40 -10.17 -10.62
C ARG A 164 -7.75 -9.59 -10.99
N GLY A 165 -7.74 -8.59 -11.86
CA GLY A 165 -8.97 -8.00 -12.35
C GLY A 165 -8.77 -6.60 -12.89
N SER A 166 -9.80 -5.77 -12.74
CA SER A 166 -9.80 -4.39 -13.22
C SER A 166 -10.30 -3.46 -12.14
N ILE A 167 -9.74 -2.25 -12.12
CA ILE A 167 -10.15 -1.18 -11.22
C ILE A 167 -10.72 -0.07 -12.08
N PHE A 168 -11.92 0.37 -11.75
CA PHE A 168 -12.65 1.41 -12.48
C PHE A 168 -12.78 2.64 -11.59
N TYR A 169 -12.47 3.78 -12.18
CA TYR A 169 -12.53 5.08 -11.53
C TYR A 169 -13.59 5.93 -12.21
N ASP A 170 -14.44 6.56 -11.44
CA ASP A 170 -15.39 7.53 -11.95
C ASP A 170 -14.65 8.74 -12.52
N ARG A 171 -15.16 9.27 -13.63
CA ARG A 171 -14.62 10.46 -14.29
C ARG A 171 -15.72 11.47 -14.55
N ASN A 172 -15.35 12.73 -14.41
CA ASN A 172 -16.18 13.84 -14.83
C ASN A 172 -16.30 13.89 -16.37
N PRO A 173 -17.28 14.63 -16.91
CA PRO A 173 -17.42 14.81 -18.37
C PRO A 173 -16.17 15.40 -19.06
N ASP A 174 -15.34 16.14 -18.33
CA ASP A 174 -14.07 16.70 -18.81
C ASP A 174 -12.90 15.69 -18.75
N GLY A 175 -13.17 14.44 -18.34
CA GLY A 175 -12.19 13.37 -18.22
C GLY A 175 -11.38 13.38 -16.92
N SER A 176 -11.55 14.37 -16.05
CA SER A 176 -10.88 14.43 -14.74
C SER A 176 -11.38 13.32 -13.81
N LEU A 177 -10.51 12.84 -12.92
CA LEU A 177 -10.85 11.81 -11.94
C LEU A 177 -11.81 12.37 -10.89
N VAL A 178 -12.90 11.64 -10.63
CA VAL A 178 -13.72 11.87 -9.43
C VAL A 178 -13.00 11.25 -8.24
N ILE A 179 -12.73 12.07 -7.23
CA ILE A 179 -12.05 11.59 -6.01
C ILE A 179 -13.06 10.83 -5.17
N GLY A 180 -12.98 9.51 -5.23
CA GLY A 180 -13.88 8.59 -4.54
C GLY A 180 -13.33 7.17 -4.51
N PRO A 181 -14.06 6.21 -3.91
CA PRO A 181 -13.68 4.82 -3.94
C PRO A 181 -13.79 4.25 -5.36
N ALA A 182 -12.77 3.53 -5.79
CA ALA A 182 -12.80 2.85 -7.07
C ALA A 182 -13.69 1.60 -7.02
N ASP A 183 -14.35 1.28 -8.14
CA ASP A 183 -15.05 0.00 -8.33
C ASP A 183 -14.04 -1.07 -8.76
N VAL A 184 -14.03 -2.21 -8.06
CA VAL A 184 -13.04 -3.28 -8.28
C VAL A 184 -13.75 -4.54 -8.71
N LYS A 185 -13.34 -5.10 -9.86
CA LYS A 185 -13.84 -6.38 -10.39
C LYS A 185 -12.71 -7.40 -10.46
N GLU A 186 -12.81 -8.44 -9.66
CA GLU A 186 -11.92 -9.59 -9.74
C GLU A 186 -12.24 -10.48 -10.93
N THR A 187 -11.21 -11.03 -11.56
CA THR A 187 -11.34 -11.95 -12.69
C THR A 187 -10.40 -13.15 -12.53
N PRO A 188 -10.91 -14.35 -12.22
CA PRO A 188 -12.31 -14.68 -11.93
C PRO A 188 -12.80 -14.06 -10.60
N PRO A 189 -14.12 -13.94 -10.38
CA PRO A 189 -14.66 -13.43 -9.12
C PRO A 189 -14.16 -14.24 -7.92
N GLY A 190 -13.80 -13.56 -6.83
CA GLY A 190 -13.31 -14.18 -5.60
C GLY A 190 -11.90 -14.75 -5.68
N ASN A 191 -11.10 -14.38 -6.71
CA ASN A 191 -9.74 -14.93 -6.85
C ASN A 191 -8.78 -14.46 -5.74
N SER A 192 -9.09 -13.39 -5.02
CA SER A 192 -8.33 -12.97 -3.83
C SER A 192 -8.48 -13.93 -2.64
N ILE A 193 -9.56 -14.72 -2.63
CA ILE A 193 -9.87 -15.68 -1.54
C ILE A 193 -9.50 -17.09 -1.97
N THR A 194 -9.82 -17.46 -3.22
CA THR A 194 -9.71 -18.84 -3.72
C THR A 194 -8.34 -19.16 -4.31
N SER A 195 -7.54 -18.14 -4.66
CA SER A 195 -6.21 -18.35 -5.20
C SER A 195 -5.15 -18.36 -4.08
N SER A 196 -4.12 -19.17 -4.25
CA SER A 196 -2.96 -19.26 -3.35
C SER A 196 -1.97 -18.07 -3.51
N ASN A 197 -2.39 -17.00 -4.15
CA ASN A 197 -1.54 -15.85 -4.43
C ASN A 197 -1.48 -14.91 -3.22
N GLN A 198 -0.79 -15.35 -2.18
CA GLN A 198 -0.67 -14.63 -0.92
C GLN A 198 0.80 -14.44 -0.59
N ILE A 199 1.17 -13.26 -0.13
CA ILE A 199 2.47 -13.00 0.47
C ILE A 199 2.30 -13.09 1.97
N HIS A 200 3.02 -14.01 2.59
CA HIS A 200 3.05 -14.19 4.04
C HIS A 200 4.29 -13.51 4.59
N ILE A 201 4.13 -12.65 5.57
CA ILE A 201 5.21 -11.98 6.27
C ILE A 201 5.18 -12.43 7.72
N GLU A 202 6.22 -13.15 8.14
CA GLU A 202 6.37 -13.59 9.53
C GLU A 202 6.71 -12.39 10.42
N TRP A 203 5.95 -12.20 11.49
CA TRP A 203 6.07 -10.99 12.30
C TRP A 203 7.40 -10.85 13.02
N LEU A 204 7.95 -11.97 13.51
CA LEU A 204 9.18 -11.96 14.32
C LEU A 204 10.42 -11.69 13.48
N THR A 205 10.46 -12.18 12.26
CA THR A 205 11.61 -12.02 11.35
C THR A 205 11.37 -10.94 10.30
N GLY A 206 10.13 -10.55 10.02
CA GLY A 206 9.75 -9.64 8.96
C GLY A 206 10.06 -10.18 7.56
N ARG A 207 10.24 -11.50 7.40
CA ARG A 207 10.51 -12.15 6.10
C ARG A 207 9.20 -12.48 5.40
N ALA A 208 9.17 -12.25 4.08
CA ALA A 208 8.10 -12.62 3.18
C ALA A 208 8.41 -13.90 2.42
#